data_c3b62f41df9e7de13849f4d8c0ab3000
#
_entry.id   c3b62f41df9e7de13849f4d8c0ab3000
#
_cell.length_a   1.000
_cell.length_b   1.000
_cell.length_c   1.000
_cell.angle_alpha   90.00
_cell.angle_beta   90.00
_cell.angle_gamma   90.00
#
_symmetry.space_group_name_H-M   'P 1'
#
loop_
_entity.id
_entity.type
_entity.pdbx_description
1 polymer ?
#
loop_
_entity_poly.entity_id
_entity_poly.type
_entity_poly.pdbx_seq_one_letter_code
_entity_poly.pdbx_strand_id
1 'polypeptide(L)'
;MKYLKLLLILNITLAQKIIIPMDNLQNDHLKAYGIAYFSISKGHNVEWLLNYRGGSFLIDNIQFIKSECKIRGVTFENINSSELLNVYSIIEENNMDIMLLEKKPKIAIYTPPNKQPWDDAVTLALTYAEIDYETLWDED
;
A
#
# COMPACT_ATOMS: atom_id res chain seq x y z
N MET A 1 5.49 9.67 56.40
CA MET A 1 4.63 9.42 55.22
C MET A 1 5.46 9.70 53.98
N LYS A 2 5.87 8.66 53.24
CA LYS A 2 6.64 8.79 52.00
C LYS A 2 5.65 8.86 50.86
N TYR A 3 5.59 10.00 50.18
CA TYR A 3 4.79 10.18 48.97
C TYR A 3 5.50 9.47 47.81
N LEU A 4 4.99 8.31 47.40
CA LEU A 4 5.40 7.58 46.20
C LEU A 4 4.84 8.36 45.00
N LYS A 5 5.69 9.14 44.34
CA LYS A 5 5.35 9.76 43.05
C LYS A 5 5.30 8.68 41.99
N LEU A 6 4.10 8.26 41.64
CA LEU A 6 3.85 7.39 40.46
C LEU A 6 4.16 8.19 39.21
N LEU A 7 5.32 7.94 38.61
CA LEU A 7 5.69 8.53 37.32
C LEU A 7 4.94 7.76 36.21
N LEU A 8 3.81 8.34 35.78
CA LEU A 8 3.08 7.81 34.63
C LEU A 8 3.91 8.08 33.37
N ILE A 9 4.67 7.09 32.90
CA ILE A 9 5.35 7.16 31.61
C ILE A 9 4.28 6.98 30.53
N LEU A 10 3.84 8.11 29.96
CA LEU A 10 2.98 8.11 28.78
C LEU A 10 3.84 7.65 27.59
N ASN A 11 3.72 6.37 27.23
CA ASN A 11 4.29 5.87 25.98
C ASN A 11 3.52 6.51 24.82
N ILE A 12 4.02 7.64 24.32
CA ILE A 12 3.59 8.19 23.05
C ILE A 12 4.19 7.30 21.98
N THR A 13 3.44 6.30 21.55
CA THR A 13 3.76 5.57 20.33
C THR A 13 3.58 6.54 19.18
N LEU A 14 4.67 7.19 18.78
CA LEU A 14 4.70 7.99 17.56
C LEU A 14 4.32 7.05 16.41
N ALA A 15 3.18 7.32 15.79
CA ALA A 15 2.73 6.57 14.62
C ALA A 15 3.81 6.70 13.53
N GLN A 16 4.59 5.64 13.36
CA GLN A 16 5.55 5.55 12.27
C GLN A 16 4.82 4.91 11.08
N LYS A 17 5.01 5.48 9.92
CA LYS A 17 4.49 4.94 8.67
C LYS A 17 5.63 4.65 7.70
N ILE A 18 5.33 3.86 6.69
CA ILE A 18 6.16 3.74 5.50
C ILE A 18 5.44 4.38 4.34
N ILE A 19 6.18 5.04 3.47
CA ILE A 19 5.68 5.52 2.19
C ILE A 19 6.30 4.68 1.07
N ILE A 20 5.45 4.21 0.16
CA ILE A 20 5.84 3.53 -1.06
C ILE A 20 5.67 4.55 -2.18
N PRO A 21 6.75 5.18 -2.66
CA PRO A 21 6.66 6.18 -3.72
C PRO A 21 6.22 5.54 -5.04
N MET A 22 5.55 6.32 -5.87
CA MET A 22 5.15 5.91 -7.23
C MET A 22 5.77 6.84 -8.29
N ASP A 23 6.78 7.61 -7.90
CA ASP A 23 7.61 8.42 -8.78
C ASP A 23 8.79 7.60 -9.37
N ASN A 24 9.73 8.27 -10.00
CA ASN A 24 10.90 7.64 -10.65
C ASN A 24 11.87 6.95 -9.67
N LEU A 25 11.67 7.07 -8.37
CA LEU A 25 12.44 6.35 -7.34
C LEU A 25 11.91 4.94 -7.11
N GLN A 26 10.71 4.61 -7.62
CA GLN A 26 10.17 3.26 -7.51
C GLN A 26 10.83 2.32 -8.49
N ASN A 27 11.36 1.20 -7.98
CA ASN A 27 11.97 0.16 -8.82
C ASN A 27 10.92 -0.63 -9.60
N ASP A 28 9.77 -0.90 -8.98
CA ASP A 28 8.71 -1.73 -9.58
C ASP A 28 7.31 -1.22 -9.18
N HIS A 29 6.70 -0.46 -10.07
CA HIS A 29 5.38 0.14 -9.84
C HIS A 29 4.26 -0.91 -9.75
N LEU A 30 4.30 -1.97 -10.58
CA LEU A 30 3.26 -3.01 -10.53
C LEU A 30 3.33 -3.80 -9.21
N LYS A 31 4.52 -4.14 -8.75
CA LYS A 31 4.71 -4.78 -7.44
C LYS A 31 4.32 -3.86 -6.29
N ALA A 32 4.48 -2.54 -6.43
CA ALA A 32 4.02 -1.57 -5.43
C ALA A 32 2.50 -1.60 -5.24
N TYR A 33 1.71 -1.68 -6.33
CA TYR A 33 0.27 -1.96 -6.24
C TYR A 33 -0.01 -3.30 -5.56
N GLY A 34 0.77 -4.32 -5.85
CA GLY A 34 0.70 -5.62 -5.19
C GLY A 34 0.93 -5.56 -3.68
N ILE A 35 1.85 -4.72 -3.21
CA ILE A 35 2.07 -4.49 -1.76
C ILE A 35 0.86 -3.79 -1.12
N ALA A 36 0.28 -2.78 -1.78
CA ALA A 36 -0.93 -2.13 -1.28
C ALA A 36 -2.09 -3.15 -1.15
N TYR A 37 -2.32 -3.95 -2.19
CA TYR A 37 -3.32 -5.03 -2.17
C TYR A 37 -3.04 -6.07 -1.07
N PHE A 38 -1.79 -6.52 -0.94
CA PHE A 38 -1.37 -7.44 0.11
C PHE A 38 -1.66 -6.88 1.50
N SER A 39 -1.33 -5.62 1.75
CA SER A 39 -1.57 -4.96 3.04
C SER A 39 -3.05 -4.97 3.42
N ILE A 40 -3.92 -4.59 2.48
CA ILE A 40 -5.37 -4.60 2.68
C ILE A 40 -5.87 -6.05 2.90
N SER A 41 -5.32 -7.03 2.18
CA SER A 41 -5.68 -8.44 2.33
C SER A 41 -5.35 -9.00 3.72
N LYS A 42 -4.40 -8.38 4.41
CA LYS A 42 -4.00 -8.70 5.79
C LYS A 42 -4.73 -7.86 6.84
N GLY A 43 -5.69 -7.03 6.43
CA GLY A 43 -6.50 -6.20 7.33
C GLY A 43 -5.83 -4.88 7.74
N HIS A 44 -4.83 -4.43 6.99
CA HIS A 44 -4.16 -3.15 7.22
C HIS A 44 -4.60 -2.13 6.19
N ASN A 45 -5.10 -1.00 6.67
CA ASN A 45 -5.51 0.10 5.82
C ASN A 45 -4.32 0.71 5.08
N VAL A 46 -4.59 1.20 3.88
CA VAL A 46 -3.61 1.89 3.04
C VAL A 46 -4.20 3.24 2.64
N GLU A 47 -3.46 4.32 2.85
CA GLU A 47 -3.81 5.63 2.32
C GLU A 47 -3.16 5.78 0.95
N TRP A 48 -3.97 5.95 -0.08
CA TRP A 48 -3.50 6.26 -1.42
C TRP A 48 -3.46 7.77 -1.59
N LEU A 49 -2.25 8.31 -1.67
CA LEU A 49 -1.97 9.74 -1.79
C LEU A 49 -2.03 10.14 -3.27
N LEU A 50 -3.21 10.47 -3.75
CA LEU A 50 -3.43 10.81 -5.16
C LEU A 50 -2.61 12.05 -5.56
N ASN A 51 -1.85 11.92 -6.64
CA ASN A 51 -0.95 12.94 -7.18
C ASN A 51 0.29 13.29 -6.33
N TYR A 52 0.40 12.80 -5.10
CA TYR A 52 1.62 12.97 -4.33
C TYR A 52 2.66 11.92 -4.75
N ARG A 53 3.82 12.38 -5.25
CA ARG A 53 4.92 11.52 -5.74
C ARG A 53 4.44 10.38 -6.65
N GLY A 54 3.57 10.70 -7.63
CA GLY A 54 3.05 9.75 -8.59
C GLY A 54 1.87 8.90 -8.11
N GLY A 55 1.27 9.21 -6.97
CA GLY A 55 0.18 8.43 -6.38
C GLY A 55 0.68 7.40 -5.36
N SER A 56 1.51 7.84 -4.42
CA SER A 56 2.18 7.02 -3.41
C SER A 56 1.21 6.34 -2.45
N PHE A 57 1.64 5.23 -1.86
CA PHE A 57 0.90 4.55 -0.79
C PHE A 57 1.55 4.80 0.56
N LEU A 58 0.72 5.10 1.56
CA LEU A 58 1.12 5.31 2.94
C LEU A 58 0.51 4.20 3.80
N ILE A 59 1.35 3.47 4.53
CA ILE A 59 0.97 2.28 5.29
C ILE A 59 1.62 2.35 6.68
N ASP A 60 1.01 1.74 7.68
CA ASP A 60 1.63 1.63 9.01
C ASP A 60 2.96 0.89 8.94
N ASN A 61 3.92 1.30 9.77
CA ASN A 61 5.25 0.71 9.81
C ASN A 61 5.23 -0.70 10.42
N ILE A 62 4.82 -1.67 9.62
CA ILE A 62 4.66 -3.07 10.03
C ILE A 62 5.78 -3.91 9.44
N GLN A 63 6.46 -4.68 10.28
CA GLN A 63 7.67 -5.39 9.89
C GLN A 63 7.44 -6.39 8.75
N PHE A 64 6.32 -7.13 8.74
CA PHE A 64 6.09 -8.10 7.68
C PHE A 64 5.80 -7.43 6.33
N ILE A 65 5.14 -6.24 6.30
CA ILE A 65 4.93 -5.46 5.06
C ILE A 65 6.27 -4.98 4.50
N LYS A 66 7.16 -4.48 5.36
CA LYS A 66 8.52 -4.10 4.93
C LYS A 66 9.32 -5.29 4.40
N SER A 67 9.13 -6.47 4.98
CA SER A 67 9.75 -7.69 4.48
C SER A 67 9.23 -8.05 3.09
N GLU A 68 7.92 -7.95 2.85
CA GLU A 68 7.33 -8.14 1.51
C GLU A 68 7.84 -7.13 0.49
N CYS A 69 7.95 -5.84 0.86
CA CYS A 69 8.56 -4.84 -0.02
C CYS A 69 9.96 -5.27 -0.45
N LYS A 70 10.79 -5.72 0.48
CA LYS A 70 12.16 -6.19 0.17
C LYS A 70 12.17 -7.43 -0.72
N ILE A 71 11.32 -8.42 -0.43
CA ILE A 71 11.22 -9.67 -1.19
C ILE A 71 10.79 -9.38 -2.64
N ARG A 72 9.85 -8.46 -2.83
CA ARG A 72 9.29 -8.11 -4.14
C ARG A 72 10.09 -7.01 -4.87
N GLY A 73 11.15 -6.48 -4.26
CA GLY A 73 11.97 -5.42 -4.85
C GLY A 73 11.30 -4.04 -4.89
N VAL A 74 10.31 -3.80 -4.04
CA VAL A 74 9.57 -2.55 -3.95
C VAL A 74 10.31 -1.56 -3.07
N THR A 75 10.55 -0.36 -3.58
CA THR A 75 11.15 0.74 -2.83
C THR A 75 10.16 1.27 -1.80
N PHE A 76 10.62 1.50 -0.57
CA PHE A 76 9.85 2.16 0.48
C PHE A 76 10.76 3.01 1.37
N GLU A 77 10.19 4.01 2.00
CA GLU A 77 10.86 4.91 2.94
C GLU A 77 10.14 4.87 4.30
N ASN A 78 10.90 4.84 5.40
CA ASN A 78 10.30 5.02 6.72
C ASN A 78 10.14 6.51 6.96
N ILE A 79 8.97 6.94 7.41
CA ILE A 79 8.69 8.33 7.74
C ILE A 79 8.28 8.46 9.21
N ASN A 80 8.78 9.49 9.84
CA ASN A 80 8.43 9.85 11.21
C ASN A 80 7.21 10.79 11.24
N SER A 81 6.73 11.11 12.44
CA SER A 81 5.54 11.96 12.60
C SER A 81 5.69 13.36 12.02
N SER A 82 6.89 13.96 12.07
CA SER A 82 7.12 15.27 11.48
C SER A 82 7.09 15.25 9.96
N GLU A 83 7.71 14.24 9.37
CA GLU A 83 7.68 14.00 7.92
C GLU A 83 6.26 13.70 7.45
N LEU A 84 5.49 12.90 8.22
CA LEU A 84 4.09 12.61 7.93
C LEU A 84 3.23 13.88 7.90
N LEU A 85 3.38 14.76 8.89
CA LEU A 85 2.68 16.05 8.91
C LEU A 85 3.03 16.91 7.70
N ASN A 86 4.30 16.93 7.30
CA ASN A 86 4.74 17.64 6.11
C ASN A 86 4.12 17.07 4.82
N VAL A 87 4.00 15.74 4.72
CA VAL A 87 3.31 15.08 3.59
C VAL A 87 1.87 15.57 3.48
N TYR A 88 1.13 15.55 4.60
CA TYR A 88 -0.26 16.01 4.60
C TYR A 88 -0.40 17.51 4.30
N SER A 89 0.51 18.36 4.81
CA SER A 89 0.54 19.79 4.47
C SER A 89 0.72 20.02 2.97
N ILE A 90 1.68 19.32 2.35
CA ILE A 90 1.90 19.42 0.90
C ILE A 90 0.66 18.99 0.10
N ILE A 91 -0.01 17.93 0.53
CA ILE A 91 -1.23 17.42 -0.13
C ILE A 91 -2.34 18.47 -0.05
N GLU A 92 -2.57 19.05 1.13
CA GLU A 92 -3.59 20.08 1.35
C GLU A 92 -3.29 21.35 0.54
N GLU A 93 -2.06 21.87 0.62
CA GLU A 93 -1.62 23.10 -0.06
C GLU A 93 -1.72 23.00 -1.60
N ASN A 94 -1.61 21.80 -2.15
CA ASN A 94 -1.64 21.55 -3.60
C ASN A 94 -2.97 20.97 -4.10
N ASN A 95 -4.02 20.97 -3.28
CA ASN A 95 -5.35 20.40 -3.62
C ASN A 95 -5.26 18.96 -4.15
N MET A 96 -4.41 18.14 -3.54
CA MET A 96 -4.35 16.70 -3.79
C MET A 96 -5.31 15.98 -2.86
N ASP A 97 -5.69 14.74 -3.21
CA ASP A 97 -6.61 13.93 -2.42
C ASP A 97 -5.93 12.73 -1.78
N ILE A 98 -6.53 12.25 -0.69
CA ILE A 98 -6.17 11.01 -0.02
C ILE A 98 -7.36 10.07 -0.07
N MET A 99 -7.16 8.85 -0.58
CA MET A 99 -8.18 7.81 -0.56
C MET A 99 -7.79 6.71 0.41
N LEU A 100 -8.65 6.44 1.39
CA LEU A 100 -8.46 5.34 2.33
C LEU A 100 -8.94 4.03 1.70
N LEU A 101 -8.03 3.08 1.57
CA LEU A 101 -8.29 1.73 1.07
C LEU A 101 -8.39 0.77 2.26
N GLU A 102 -9.59 0.23 2.51
CA GLU A 102 -9.87 -0.58 3.72
C GLU A 102 -10.21 -2.04 3.41
N LYS A 103 -10.73 -2.30 2.21
CA LYS A 103 -11.23 -3.63 1.85
C LYS A 103 -10.60 -4.12 0.56
N LYS A 104 -10.13 -5.37 0.59
CA LYS A 104 -9.65 -6.09 -0.58
C LYS A 104 -10.80 -6.20 -1.61
N PRO A 105 -10.62 -5.69 -2.84
CA PRO A 105 -11.60 -5.89 -3.89
C PRO A 105 -11.61 -7.35 -4.35
N LYS A 106 -12.78 -7.83 -4.79
CA LYS A 106 -12.86 -9.03 -5.61
C LYS A 106 -12.68 -8.63 -7.07
N ILE A 107 -11.70 -9.21 -7.72
CA ILE A 107 -11.38 -8.91 -9.11
C ILE A 107 -11.77 -10.12 -9.95
N ALA A 108 -12.57 -9.90 -10.97
CA ALA A 108 -12.92 -10.92 -11.95
C ALA A 108 -12.57 -10.42 -13.35
N ILE A 109 -11.96 -11.28 -14.15
CA ILE A 109 -11.55 -10.99 -15.52
C ILE A 109 -12.30 -11.89 -16.45
N TYR A 110 -13.00 -11.31 -17.42
CA TYR A 110 -13.68 -12.05 -18.46
C TYR A 110 -12.67 -12.48 -19.52
N THR A 111 -12.30 -13.76 -19.53
CA THR A 111 -11.30 -14.32 -20.45
C THR A 111 -11.64 -15.76 -20.79
N PRO A 112 -11.52 -16.16 -22.09
CA PRO A 112 -11.83 -17.52 -22.52
C PRO A 112 -10.88 -18.55 -21.91
N PRO A 113 -11.38 -19.74 -21.52
CA PRO A 113 -10.60 -20.75 -20.83
C PRO A 113 -9.48 -21.37 -21.69
N ASN A 114 -9.59 -21.25 -23.01
CA ASN A 114 -8.66 -21.85 -23.98
C ASN A 114 -7.57 -20.90 -24.47
N LYS A 115 -7.56 -19.65 -24.01
CA LYS A 115 -6.48 -18.70 -24.31
C LYS A 115 -5.48 -18.68 -23.18
N GLN A 116 -4.21 -18.68 -23.55
CA GLN A 116 -3.15 -18.65 -22.56
C GLN A 116 -3.09 -17.27 -21.88
N PRO A 117 -2.75 -17.19 -20.57
CA PRO A 117 -2.79 -15.93 -19.80
C PRO A 117 -1.95 -14.79 -20.37
N TRP A 118 -0.93 -15.10 -21.17
CA TRP A 118 -0.06 -14.06 -21.78
C TRP A 118 -0.68 -13.33 -22.98
N ASP A 119 -1.85 -13.77 -23.46
CA ASP A 119 -2.59 -13.04 -24.49
C ASP A 119 -3.44 -11.91 -23.90
N ASP A 120 -3.55 -11.85 -22.55
CA ASP A 120 -4.29 -10.83 -21.81
C ASP A 120 -3.34 -10.02 -20.92
N ALA A 121 -3.12 -8.76 -21.29
CA ALA A 121 -2.25 -7.86 -20.54
C ALA A 121 -2.71 -7.63 -19.09
N VAL A 122 -4.02 -7.72 -18.83
CA VAL A 122 -4.60 -7.52 -17.49
C VAL A 122 -4.26 -8.70 -16.58
N THR A 123 -4.48 -9.93 -17.04
CA THR A 123 -4.14 -11.14 -16.27
C THR A 123 -2.63 -11.20 -16.02
N LEU A 124 -1.81 -10.85 -17.03
CA LEU A 124 -0.37 -10.79 -16.88
C LEU A 124 0.06 -9.76 -15.82
N ALA A 125 -0.49 -8.56 -15.87
CA ALA A 125 -0.17 -7.49 -14.91
C ALA A 125 -0.57 -7.87 -13.48
N LEU A 126 -1.77 -8.42 -13.28
CA LEU A 126 -2.25 -8.86 -11.96
C LEU A 126 -1.41 -10.02 -11.41
N THR A 127 -1.09 -11.00 -12.26
CA THR A 127 -0.21 -12.12 -11.88
C THR A 127 1.18 -11.64 -11.49
N TYR A 128 1.76 -10.73 -12.26
CA TYR A 128 3.06 -10.15 -11.96
C TYR A 128 3.04 -9.34 -10.65
N ALA A 129 1.98 -8.56 -10.43
CA ALA A 129 1.79 -7.78 -9.22
C ALA A 129 1.42 -8.65 -7.99
N GLU A 130 1.16 -9.94 -8.17
CA GLU A 130 0.67 -10.86 -7.13
C GLU A 130 -0.65 -10.38 -6.50
N ILE A 131 -1.56 -9.95 -7.37
CA ILE A 131 -2.93 -9.54 -7.03
C ILE A 131 -3.87 -10.67 -7.43
N ASP A 132 -4.65 -11.19 -6.47
CA ASP A 132 -5.60 -12.28 -6.72
C ASP A 132 -6.74 -11.82 -7.64
N TYR A 133 -7.10 -12.67 -8.58
CA TYR A 133 -8.25 -12.47 -9.46
C TYR A 133 -8.90 -13.83 -9.81
N GLU A 134 -10.15 -13.79 -10.25
CA GLU A 134 -10.90 -14.93 -10.77
C GLU A 134 -11.12 -14.72 -12.28
N THR A 135 -11.12 -15.80 -13.04
CA THR A 135 -11.49 -15.76 -14.48
C THR A 135 -12.93 -16.16 -14.65
N LEU A 136 -13.64 -15.43 -15.49
CA LEU A 136 -15.02 -15.72 -15.87
C LEU A 136 -15.11 -15.91 -17.37
N TRP A 137 -15.97 -16.84 -17.78
CA TRP A 137 -16.30 -17.10 -19.18
C TRP A 137 -17.72 -17.65 -19.27
N ASP A 138 -18.47 -17.28 -20.32
CA ASP A 138 -19.75 -17.89 -20.62
C ASP A 138 -19.50 -19.25 -21.26
N GLU A 139 -20.14 -20.30 -20.74
CA GLU A 139 -20.27 -21.56 -21.42
C GLU A 139 -21.40 -21.43 -22.44
N ASP A 140 -21.11 -21.55 -23.75
CA ASP A 140 -22.09 -21.60 -24.84
C ASP A 140 -23.01 -22.83 -24.74
#